data_dee33a965a8e47c2524068ea5303f8e3
#
_entry.id   dee33a965a8e47c2524068ea5303f8e3
#
_cell.length_a   1.000
_cell.length_b   1.000
_cell.length_c   1.000
_cell.angle_alpha   90.00
_cell.angle_beta   90.00
_cell.angle_gamma   90.00
#
_symmetry.space_group_name_H-M   'P 1'
#
loop_
_entity.id
_entity.type
_entity.pdbx_description
1 polymer ?
#
loop_
_entity_poly.entity_id
_entity_poly.type
_entity_poly.pdbx_seq_one_letter_code
_entity_poly.pdbx_strand_id
1 'polypeptide(L)'
;NSIIHSKTFDNGMICASEQSVTILEPVYEAAKKEFEYRGCYFLKPGEIEKVRKTILINGALNAKIVGQSAYTIAKLAGVEVPVDTKILIGEVESVDISEEFAHEKLSPVLAMYKAKTFDEALDKAERLVADGGYGHTSSLYINVNETEKIMKHAERMKTCRILINTPSSHGGIGDLYNFKLTPSLTVGCGSWSENPVSENVGVKHLLNIKTVAE
;
A
#
# COMPACT_ATOMS: atom_id res chain seq x y z
N ASN A 1 12.11 3.21 -6.39
CA ASN A 1 12.66 1.85 -6.29
C ASN A 1 12.04 1.09 -5.10
N SER A 2 12.07 1.64 -3.89
CA SER A 2 11.56 1.01 -2.67
C SER A 2 10.10 0.56 -2.79
N ILE A 3 9.23 1.39 -3.36
CA ILE A 3 7.82 1.06 -3.61
C ILE A 3 7.70 -0.14 -4.55
N ILE A 4 8.52 -0.20 -5.61
CA ILE A 4 8.50 -1.32 -6.56
C ILE A 4 8.93 -2.62 -5.88
N HIS A 5 10.02 -2.59 -5.11
CA HIS A 5 10.47 -3.76 -4.34
C HIS A 5 9.40 -4.25 -3.37
N SER A 6 8.78 -3.33 -2.64
CA SER A 6 7.71 -3.62 -1.70
C SER A 6 6.49 -4.23 -2.39
N LYS A 7 6.04 -3.60 -3.49
CA LYS A 7 4.84 -4.02 -4.22
C LYS A 7 5.02 -5.33 -4.99
N THR A 8 6.26 -5.67 -5.38
CA THR A 8 6.55 -6.93 -6.07
C THR A 8 6.95 -8.06 -5.13
N PHE A 9 7.23 -7.77 -3.87
CA PHE A 9 7.50 -8.79 -2.87
C PHE A 9 6.29 -9.72 -2.75
N ASP A 10 6.53 -11.02 -2.94
CA ASP A 10 5.49 -12.05 -2.99
C ASP A 10 4.32 -11.70 -3.94
N ASN A 11 4.64 -11.11 -5.09
CA ASN A 11 3.66 -10.57 -6.04
C ASN A 11 2.59 -9.67 -5.40
N GLY A 12 2.96 -8.87 -4.41
CA GLY A 12 2.06 -7.93 -3.73
C GLY A 12 1.01 -8.59 -2.84
N MET A 13 1.18 -9.86 -2.49
CA MET A 13 0.23 -10.60 -1.65
C MET A 13 0.35 -10.23 -0.16
N ILE A 14 1.51 -9.72 0.27
CA ILE A 14 1.67 -9.21 1.64
C ILE A 14 0.70 -8.05 1.88
N CYS A 15 -0.12 -8.13 2.92
CA CYS A 15 -1.12 -7.13 3.28
C CYS A 15 -0.55 -5.73 3.54
N ALA A 16 0.72 -5.62 3.98
CA ALA A 16 1.45 -4.36 4.12
C ALA A 16 1.96 -3.78 2.79
N SER A 17 1.76 -4.46 1.66
CA SER A 17 2.17 -3.97 0.34
C SER A 17 1.36 -2.73 -0.04
N GLU A 18 2.00 -1.77 -0.72
CA GLU A 18 1.35 -0.55 -1.18
C GLU A 18 0.14 -0.86 -2.07
N GLN A 19 -1.04 -0.38 -1.68
CA GLN A 19 -2.26 -0.47 -2.51
C GLN A 19 -2.42 0.76 -3.40
N SER A 20 -1.88 1.89 -2.93
CA SER A 20 -1.93 3.17 -3.61
C SER A 20 -0.69 4.00 -3.31
N VAL A 21 -0.40 4.95 -4.19
CA VAL A 21 0.61 5.99 -3.98
C VAL A 21 0.03 7.35 -4.39
N THR A 22 0.15 8.32 -3.50
CA THR A 22 -0.23 9.71 -3.78
C THR A 22 1.03 10.54 -3.94
N ILE A 23 1.18 11.18 -5.08
CA ILE A 23 2.41 11.91 -5.48
C ILE A 23 2.09 13.37 -5.70
N LEU A 24 2.92 14.25 -5.14
CA LEU A 24 2.79 15.69 -5.34
C LEU A 24 3.07 16.06 -6.80
N GLU A 25 2.24 16.96 -7.34
CA GLU A 25 2.28 17.40 -8.73
C GLU A 25 3.68 17.83 -9.23
N PRO A 26 4.50 18.58 -8.46
CA PRO A 26 5.83 18.99 -8.91
C PRO A 26 6.81 17.84 -9.22
N VAL A 27 6.61 16.68 -8.63
CA VAL A 27 7.48 15.50 -8.82
C VAL A 27 6.76 14.34 -9.53
N TYR A 28 5.50 14.51 -9.90
CA TYR A 28 4.66 13.46 -10.46
C TYR A 28 5.24 12.85 -11.74
N GLU A 29 5.58 13.70 -12.71
CA GLU A 29 6.11 13.25 -13.99
C GLU A 29 7.51 12.61 -13.87
N ALA A 30 8.33 13.11 -12.94
CA ALA A 30 9.63 12.50 -12.66
C ALA A 30 9.46 11.10 -12.02
N ALA A 31 8.53 10.98 -11.06
CA ALA A 31 8.21 9.70 -10.45
C ALA A 31 7.65 8.71 -11.48
N LYS A 32 6.74 9.15 -12.36
CA LYS A 32 6.18 8.33 -13.44
C LYS A 32 7.27 7.74 -14.33
N LYS A 33 8.20 8.57 -14.82
CA LYS A 33 9.36 8.12 -15.61
C LYS A 33 10.23 7.10 -14.88
N GLU A 34 10.43 7.27 -13.56
CA GLU A 34 11.18 6.31 -12.75
C GLU A 34 10.45 4.96 -12.60
N PHE A 35 9.13 4.97 -12.46
CA PHE A 35 8.34 3.74 -12.48
C PHE A 35 8.45 3.03 -13.83
N GLU A 36 8.27 3.75 -14.94
CA GLU A 36 8.40 3.20 -16.29
C GLU A 36 9.79 2.61 -16.54
N TYR A 37 10.85 3.39 -16.24
CA TYR A 37 12.24 2.95 -16.39
C TYR A 37 12.55 1.66 -15.62
N ARG A 38 11.86 1.43 -14.52
CA ARG A 38 12.05 0.24 -13.67
C ARG A 38 11.12 -0.93 -14.01
N GLY A 39 10.40 -0.85 -15.13
CA GLY A 39 9.57 -1.93 -15.65
C GLY A 39 8.12 -1.94 -15.15
N CYS A 40 7.61 -0.82 -14.65
CA CYS A 40 6.19 -0.67 -14.40
C CYS A 40 5.46 -0.24 -15.67
N TYR A 41 4.22 -0.68 -15.82
CA TYR A 41 3.39 -0.36 -16.98
C TYR A 41 2.22 0.54 -16.56
N PHE A 42 2.14 1.72 -17.16
CA PHE A 42 1.01 2.63 -16.99
C PHE A 42 -0.11 2.25 -17.96
N LEU A 43 -1.25 1.91 -17.38
CA LEU A 43 -2.43 1.53 -18.14
C LEU A 43 -2.99 2.73 -18.92
N LYS A 44 -3.25 2.53 -20.20
CA LYS A 44 -3.93 3.53 -21.03
C LYS A 44 -5.42 3.60 -20.66
N PRO A 45 -6.14 4.68 -21.02
CA PRO A 45 -7.56 4.84 -20.62
C PRO A 45 -8.44 3.64 -20.88
N GLY A 46 -8.38 3.02 -22.06
CA GLY A 46 -9.15 1.82 -22.39
C GLY A 46 -8.67 0.55 -21.68
N GLU A 47 -7.44 0.50 -21.23
CA GLU A 47 -6.85 -0.62 -20.49
C GLU A 47 -7.21 -0.55 -19.01
N ILE A 48 -7.28 0.68 -18.44
CA ILE A 48 -7.74 0.90 -17.06
C ILE A 48 -9.09 0.28 -16.85
N GLU A 49 -10.06 0.49 -17.75
CA GLU A 49 -11.41 -0.06 -17.65
C GLU A 49 -11.43 -1.60 -17.64
N LYS A 50 -10.54 -2.22 -18.39
CA LYS A 50 -10.42 -3.68 -18.43
C LYS A 50 -9.84 -4.22 -17.12
N VAL A 51 -8.77 -3.58 -16.61
CA VAL A 51 -8.15 -3.98 -15.34
C VAL A 51 -9.10 -3.70 -14.17
N ARG A 52 -9.80 -2.55 -14.14
CA ARG A 52 -10.82 -2.23 -13.15
C ARG A 52 -11.83 -3.36 -12.98
N LYS A 53 -12.43 -3.84 -14.06
CA LYS A 53 -13.36 -4.98 -14.07
C LYS A 53 -12.73 -6.31 -13.64
N THR A 54 -11.42 -6.38 -13.57
CA THR A 54 -10.67 -7.59 -13.17
C THR A 54 -10.31 -7.57 -11.69
N ILE A 55 -10.22 -6.39 -11.06
CA ILE A 55 -9.88 -6.25 -9.63
C ILE A 55 -10.99 -6.84 -8.76
N LEU A 56 -12.24 -6.47 -9.00
CA LEU A 56 -13.38 -6.94 -8.23
C LEU A 56 -14.32 -7.80 -9.09
N ILE A 57 -14.87 -8.85 -8.50
CA ILE A 57 -15.93 -9.69 -9.07
C ILE A 57 -17.09 -9.69 -8.07
N ASN A 58 -18.26 -9.21 -8.50
CA ASN A 58 -19.44 -9.10 -7.64
C ASN A 58 -19.19 -8.33 -6.33
N GLY A 59 -18.38 -7.27 -6.39
CA GLY A 59 -18.03 -6.44 -5.23
C GLY A 59 -16.95 -7.03 -4.29
N ALA A 60 -16.42 -8.20 -4.57
CA ALA A 60 -15.34 -8.82 -3.79
C ALA A 60 -14.04 -8.91 -4.60
N LEU A 61 -12.90 -8.92 -3.89
CA LEU A 61 -11.59 -9.10 -4.53
C LEU A 61 -11.58 -10.38 -5.37
N ASN A 62 -11.13 -10.24 -6.62
CA ASN A 62 -11.00 -11.37 -7.53
C ASN A 62 -9.85 -12.30 -7.09
N ALA A 63 -10.19 -13.46 -6.54
CA ALA A 63 -9.19 -14.44 -6.10
C ALA A 63 -8.20 -14.88 -7.20
N LYS A 64 -8.56 -14.73 -8.48
CA LYS A 64 -7.69 -15.10 -9.61
C LYS A 64 -6.51 -14.16 -9.82
N ILE A 65 -6.51 -12.97 -9.22
CA ILE A 65 -5.39 -12.02 -9.34
C ILE A 65 -4.46 -12.07 -8.12
N VAL A 66 -4.90 -12.62 -7.00
CA VAL A 66 -4.13 -12.65 -5.75
C VAL A 66 -2.83 -13.42 -5.95
N GLY A 67 -1.70 -12.76 -5.65
CA GLY A 67 -0.36 -13.33 -5.78
C GLY A 67 0.10 -13.62 -7.21
N GLN A 68 -0.65 -13.20 -8.23
CA GLN A 68 -0.26 -13.39 -9.64
C GLN A 68 0.70 -12.30 -10.12
N SER A 69 1.48 -12.61 -11.15
CA SER A 69 2.33 -11.61 -11.80
C SER A 69 1.50 -10.54 -12.52
N ALA A 70 2.06 -9.34 -12.69
CA ALA A 70 1.43 -8.26 -13.45
C ALA A 70 1.07 -8.70 -14.89
N TYR A 71 1.95 -9.48 -15.52
CA TYR A 71 1.69 -10.06 -16.85
C TYR A 71 0.48 -10.99 -16.88
N THR A 72 0.36 -11.88 -15.89
CA THR A 72 -0.80 -12.79 -15.78
C THR A 72 -2.11 -12.03 -15.60
N ILE A 73 -2.08 -10.98 -14.76
CA ILE A 73 -3.26 -10.13 -14.50
C ILE A 73 -3.64 -9.35 -15.75
N ALA A 74 -2.67 -8.75 -16.45
CA ALA A 74 -2.90 -8.05 -17.70
C ALA A 74 -3.54 -8.97 -18.74
N LYS A 75 -3.02 -10.19 -18.90
CA LYS A 75 -3.58 -11.20 -19.79
C LYS A 75 -5.01 -11.58 -19.41
N LEU A 76 -5.30 -11.75 -18.13
CA LEU A 76 -6.65 -12.02 -17.62
C LEU A 76 -7.61 -10.87 -17.94
N ALA A 77 -7.14 -9.62 -17.87
CA ALA A 77 -7.89 -8.42 -18.21
C ALA A 77 -8.01 -8.18 -19.74
N GLY A 78 -7.31 -8.95 -20.57
CA GLY A 78 -7.26 -8.72 -22.02
C GLY A 78 -6.46 -7.47 -22.39
N VAL A 79 -5.37 -7.22 -21.68
CA VAL A 79 -4.39 -6.14 -21.90
C VAL A 79 -3.05 -6.75 -22.27
N GLU A 80 -2.41 -6.23 -23.31
CA GLU A 80 -1.09 -6.65 -23.74
C GLU A 80 0.00 -5.79 -23.10
N VAL A 81 0.91 -6.44 -22.37
CA VAL A 81 2.05 -5.79 -21.72
C VAL A 81 3.32 -6.64 -21.92
N PRO A 82 4.52 -6.06 -21.79
CA PRO A 82 5.76 -6.84 -21.76
C PRO A 82 5.73 -7.94 -20.68
N VAL A 83 6.33 -9.10 -20.98
CA VAL A 83 6.32 -10.26 -20.08
C VAL A 83 7.01 -10.00 -18.74
N ASP A 84 7.97 -9.10 -18.72
CA ASP A 84 8.76 -8.67 -17.57
C ASP A 84 8.15 -7.48 -16.81
N THR A 85 6.91 -7.09 -17.15
CA THR A 85 6.18 -6.02 -16.43
C THR A 85 6.08 -6.36 -14.95
N LYS A 86 6.54 -5.43 -14.11
CA LYS A 86 6.59 -5.62 -12.66
C LYS A 86 5.29 -5.23 -11.97
N ILE A 87 4.70 -4.11 -12.37
CA ILE A 87 3.49 -3.55 -11.74
C ILE A 87 2.61 -2.96 -12.84
N LEU A 88 1.30 -3.17 -12.76
CA LEU A 88 0.30 -2.44 -13.53
C LEU A 88 -0.13 -1.22 -12.73
N ILE A 89 0.06 -0.02 -13.28
CA ILE A 89 -0.28 1.23 -12.61
C ILE A 89 -1.50 1.85 -13.27
N GLY A 90 -2.56 2.08 -12.50
CA GLY A 90 -3.71 2.87 -12.88
C GLY A 90 -3.57 4.29 -12.35
N GLU A 91 -3.52 5.30 -13.24
CA GLU A 91 -3.66 6.70 -12.86
C GLU A 91 -5.16 6.98 -12.67
N VAL A 92 -5.56 7.19 -11.43
CA VAL A 92 -6.96 7.38 -11.03
C VAL A 92 -7.11 8.63 -10.16
N GLU A 93 -8.30 9.21 -10.17
CA GLU A 93 -8.59 10.45 -9.43
C GLU A 93 -9.40 10.20 -8.17
N SER A 94 -10.40 9.32 -8.25
CA SER A 94 -11.28 9.03 -7.14
C SER A 94 -10.60 8.13 -6.11
N VAL A 95 -10.68 8.56 -4.84
CA VAL A 95 -10.25 7.78 -3.67
C VAL A 95 -11.45 7.13 -2.96
N ASP A 96 -12.64 7.26 -3.53
CA ASP A 96 -13.86 6.66 -2.99
C ASP A 96 -13.87 5.15 -3.21
N ILE A 97 -14.49 4.41 -2.31
CA ILE A 97 -14.59 2.94 -2.37
C ILE A 97 -15.35 2.43 -3.61
N SER A 98 -16.07 3.29 -4.32
CA SER A 98 -16.68 2.94 -5.60
C SER A 98 -15.67 2.82 -6.75
N GLU A 99 -14.42 3.28 -6.55
CA GLU A 99 -13.31 3.09 -7.49
C GLU A 99 -12.58 1.78 -7.16
N GLU A 100 -12.57 0.81 -8.06
CA GLU A 100 -11.97 -0.50 -7.83
C GLU A 100 -10.46 -0.44 -7.55
N PHE A 101 -9.76 0.55 -8.11
CA PHE A 101 -8.34 0.77 -7.80
C PHE A 101 -8.10 1.27 -6.38
N ALA A 102 -9.12 1.81 -5.68
CA ALA A 102 -9.01 2.22 -4.28
C ALA A 102 -8.99 1.03 -3.30
N HIS A 103 -9.49 -0.13 -3.73
CA HIS A 103 -9.54 -1.33 -2.89
C HIS A 103 -8.17 -2.00 -2.68
N GLU A 104 -8.10 -2.89 -1.70
CA GLU A 104 -7.01 -3.84 -1.57
C GLU A 104 -6.99 -4.80 -2.76
N LYS A 105 -5.80 -5.08 -3.30
CA LYS A 105 -5.66 -5.87 -4.54
C LYS A 105 -4.83 -7.15 -4.37
N LEU A 106 -4.03 -7.25 -3.30
CA LEU A 106 -3.15 -8.39 -2.99
C LEU A 106 -2.39 -8.91 -4.23
N SER A 107 -1.92 -8.00 -5.06
CA SER A 107 -1.34 -8.27 -6.37
C SER A 107 -0.51 -7.08 -6.84
N PRO A 108 0.36 -7.21 -7.87
CA PRO A 108 1.15 -6.11 -8.41
C PRO A 108 0.31 -5.15 -9.29
N VAL A 109 -0.82 -4.71 -8.77
CA VAL A 109 -1.66 -3.63 -9.31
C VAL A 109 -1.65 -2.48 -8.33
N LEU A 110 -1.32 -1.27 -8.79
CA LEU A 110 -1.12 -0.08 -7.97
C LEU A 110 -1.99 1.08 -8.48
N ALA A 111 -2.70 1.75 -7.57
CA ALA A 111 -3.34 3.01 -7.86
C ALA A 111 -2.34 4.16 -7.71
N MET A 112 -2.33 5.11 -8.64
CA MET A 112 -1.48 6.29 -8.57
C MET A 112 -2.33 7.55 -8.63
N TYR A 113 -2.23 8.37 -7.60
CA TYR A 113 -2.96 9.62 -7.42
C TYR A 113 -2.02 10.81 -7.50
N LYS A 114 -2.52 11.91 -8.05
CA LYS A 114 -1.84 13.21 -8.04
C LYS A 114 -2.44 14.10 -6.95
N ALA A 115 -1.60 14.90 -6.30
CA ALA A 115 -2.03 15.90 -5.33
C ALA A 115 -1.27 17.22 -5.56
N LYS A 116 -1.96 18.35 -5.42
CA LYS A 116 -1.36 19.68 -5.57
C LYS A 116 -0.57 20.11 -4.35
N THR A 117 -1.03 19.72 -3.18
CA THR A 117 -0.43 20.09 -1.89
C THR A 117 -0.20 18.86 -1.02
N PHE A 118 0.64 19.01 0.00
CA PHE A 118 0.85 17.97 1.00
C PHE A 118 -0.44 17.63 1.76
N ASP A 119 -1.26 18.63 2.05
CA ASP A 119 -2.54 18.42 2.74
C ASP A 119 -3.54 17.64 1.88
N GLU A 120 -3.64 17.96 0.59
CA GLU A 120 -4.45 17.17 -0.33
C GLU A 120 -3.95 15.71 -0.43
N ALA A 121 -2.63 15.51 -0.40
CA ALA A 121 -2.08 14.17 -0.39
C ALA A 121 -2.45 13.40 0.89
N LEU A 122 -2.43 14.07 2.04
CA LEU A 122 -2.89 13.49 3.30
C LEU A 122 -4.38 13.19 3.30
N ASP A 123 -5.22 14.09 2.79
CA ASP A 123 -6.68 13.89 2.68
C ASP A 123 -7.00 12.64 1.85
N LYS A 124 -6.31 12.48 0.70
CA LYS A 124 -6.46 11.28 -0.14
C LYS A 124 -6.01 10.01 0.58
N ALA A 125 -4.84 10.04 1.22
CA ALA A 125 -4.30 8.90 1.94
C ALA A 125 -5.18 8.49 3.13
N GLU A 126 -5.68 9.47 3.89
CA GLU A 126 -6.59 9.24 5.03
C GLU A 126 -7.90 8.61 4.56
N ARG A 127 -8.47 9.07 3.45
CA ARG A 127 -9.68 8.50 2.87
C ARG A 127 -9.47 7.05 2.43
N LEU A 128 -8.36 6.76 1.73
CA LEU A 128 -8.01 5.40 1.31
C LEU A 128 -7.80 4.46 2.49
N VAL A 129 -7.18 4.94 3.58
CA VAL A 129 -7.01 4.17 4.81
C VAL A 129 -8.35 3.92 5.50
N ALA A 130 -9.24 4.92 5.53
CA ALA A 130 -10.56 4.78 6.14
C ALA A 130 -11.42 3.72 5.43
N ASP A 131 -11.41 3.72 4.11
CA ASP A 131 -12.22 2.78 3.32
C ASP A 131 -11.55 1.41 3.17
N GLY A 132 -10.21 1.35 3.16
CA GLY A 132 -9.42 0.12 3.08
C GLY A 132 -9.25 -0.62 4.40
N GLY A 133 -9.63 0.00 5.50
CA GLY A 133 -9.49 -0.52 6.86
C GLY A 133 -8.36 0.17 7.66
N TYR A 134 -8.74 0.68 8.81
CA TYR A 134 -7.81 1.33 9.74
C TYR A 134 -6.80 0.36 10.35
N GLY A 135 -5.69 0.93 10.83
CA GLY A 135 -4.76 0.27 11.74
C GLY A 135 -3.57 -0.40 11.07
N HIS A 136 -3.54 -0.58 9.75
CA HIS A 136 -2.47 -1.35 9.11
C HIS A 136 -1.14 -0.59 9.02
N THR A 137 -0.77 -0.06 7.87
CA THR A 137 0.56 0.53 7.61
C THR A 137 0.44 1.68 6.61
N SER A 138 1.19 2.76 6.86
CA SER A 138 1.38 3.84 5.90
C SER A 138 2.86 4.20 5.78
N SER A 139 3.29 4.58 4.57
CA SER A 139 4.67 5.00 4.28
C SER A 139 4.67 6.42 3.73
N LEU A 140 5.59 7.25 4.21
CA LEU A 140 5.82 8.60 3.73
C LEU A 140 7.26 8.73 3.21
N TYR A 141 7.41 9.10 1.95
CA TYR A 141 8.70 9.43 1.34
C TYR A 141 8.88 10.94 1.31
N ILE A 142 9.80 11.43 2.12
CA ILE A 142 9.98 12.88 2.37
C ILE A 142 11.43 13.17 2.81
N ASN A 143 11.86 14.42 2.70
CA ASN A 143 13.08 14.86 3.35
C ASN A 143 12.91 14.74 4.89
N VAL A 144 13.81 14.03 5.54
CA VAL A 144 13.75 13.77 6.99
C VAL A 144 13.78 15.02 7.86
N ASN A 145 14.22 16.15 7.30
CA ASN A 145 14.22 17.44 7.99
C ASN A 145 12.85 18.14 8.02
N GLU A 146 11.88 17.64 7.25
CA GLU A 146 10.49 18.13 7.21
C GLU A 146 9.67 17.58 8.39
N THR A 147 10.17 17.79 9.61
CA THR A 147 9.64 17.16 10.83
C THR A 147 8.18 17.51 11.09
N GLU A 148 7.74 18.73 10.79
CA GLU A 148 6.35 19.16 10.94
C GLU A 148 5.41 18.35 10.04
N LYS A 149 5.80 18.11 8.79
CA LYS A 149 5.01 17.30 7.85
C LYS A 149 5.00 15.83 8.26
N ILE A 150 6.13 15.31 8.76
CA ILE A 150 6.23 13.95 9.27
C ILE A 150 5.27 13.77 10.45
N MET A 151 5.29 14.70 11.41
CA MET A 151 4.39 14.64 12.57
C MET A 151 2.93 14.78 12.16
N LYS A 152 2.61 15.71 11.27
CA LYS A 152 1.26 15.87 10.73
C LYS A 152 0.75 14.59 10.05
N HIS A 153 1.59 13.92 9.27
CA HIS A 153 1.25 12.61 8.69
C HIS A 153 0.99 11.56 9.78
N ALA A 154 1.89 11.47 10.77
CA ALA A 154 1.77 10.48 11.85
C ALA A 154 0.51 10.68 12.71
N GLU A 155 0.11 11.92 12.96
CA GLU A 155 -1.09 12.25 13.73
C GLU A 155 -2.39 11.94 12.96
N ARG A 156 -2.39 12.15 11.65
CA ARG A 156 -3.59 11.95 10.83
C ARG A 156 -3.81 10.51 10.40
N MET A 157 -2.74 9.76 10.11
CA MET A 157 -2.86 8.38 9.64
C MET A 157 -3.23 7.44 10.77
N LYS A 158 -4.45 6.91 10.72
CA LYS A 158 -4.93 5.88 11.66
C LYS A 158 -4.36 4.51 11.31
N THR A 159 -3.04 4.40 11.35
CA THR A 159 -2.28 3.16 11.11
C THR A 159 -1.30 2.92 12.25
N CYS A 160 -1.13 1.68 12.69
CA CYS A 160 -0.23 1.33 13.79
C CYS A 160 1.25 1.41 13.40
N ARG A 161 1.54 1.39 12.11
CA ARG A 161 2.89 1.50 11.56
C ARG A 161 2.98 2.70 10.63
N ILE A 162 3.79 3.68 11.03
CA ILE A 162 4.15 4.84 10.23
C ILE A 162 5.61 4.67 9.81
N LEU A 163 5.83 4.54 8.51
CA LEU A 163 7.16 4.30 7.95
C LEU A 163 7.65 5.55 7.22
N ILE A 164 8.88 5.95 7.47
CA ILE A 164 9.49 7.09 6.81
C ILE A 164 10.61 6.60 5.89
N ASN A 165 10.50 6.93 4.59
CA ASN A 165 11.44 6.53 3.55
C ASN A 165 11.74 5.01 3.50
N THR A 166 10.77 4.21 3.87
CA THR A 166 10.90 2.76 4.03
C THR A 166 9.83 2.04 3.20
N PRO A 167 10.19 0.96 2.48
CA PRO A 167 9.22 0.14 1.74
C PRO A 167 8.16 -0.42 2.69
N SER A 168 6.89 -0.34 2.29
CA SER A 168 5.78 -0.67 3.20
C SER A 168 5.76 -2.14 3.61
N SER A 169 5.92 -3.08 2.67
CA SER A 169 5.95 -4.51 2.98
C SER A 169 7.07 -4.86 3.96
N HIS A 170 8.30 -4.57 3.59
CA HIS A 170 9.48 -4.94 4.37
C HIS A 170 9.56 -4.18 5.70
N GLY A 171 9.26 -2.89 5.67
CA GLY A 171 9.23 -2.07 6.88
C GLY A 171 8.10 -2.47 7.83
N GLY A 172 6.93 -2.79 7.31
CA GLY A 172 5.77 -3.20 8.11
C GLY A 172 5.98 -4.52 8.84
N ILE A 173 6.59 -5.50 8.20
CA ILE A 173 6.94 -6.76 8.85
C ILE A 173 8.16 -6.66 9.78
N GLY A 174 8.88 -5.53 9.77
CA GLY A 174 9.92 -5.24 10.75
C GLY A 174 11.26 -5.95 10.51
N ASP A 175 11.54 -6.34 9.25
CA ASP A 175 12.73 -7.14 9.00
C ASP A 175 13.97 -6.31 8.56
N LEU A 176 14.24 -6.23 7.27
CA LEU A 176 15.53 -5.76 6.72
C LEU A 176 15.77 -4.25 6.80
N TYR A 177 14.74 -3.44 6.97
CA TYR A 177 14.82 -1.99 6.75
C TYR A 177 14.71 -1.13 8.01
N ASN A 178 14.22 -1.69 9.10
CA ASN A 178 14.16 -0.96 10.36
C ASN A 178 14.29 -1.90 11.57
N PHE A 179 14.93 -1.38 12.62
CA PHE A 179 15.14 -2.09 13.88
C PHE A 179 14.16 -1.65 14.98
N LYS A 180 13.15 -0.86 14.63
CA LYS A 180 12.17 -0.34 15.58
C LYS A 180 10.95 -1.24 15.73
N LEU A 181 10.64 -2.01 14.69
CA LEU A 181 9.54 -2.96 14.71
C LEU A 181 10.07 -4.39 14.88
N THR A 182 9.44 -5.15 15.74
CA THR A 182 9.77 -6.57 15.91
C THR A 182 9.41 -7.34 14.64
N PRO A 183 10.29 -8.19 14.09
CA PRO A 183 9.97 -9.00 12.92
C PRO A 183 8.75 -9.91 13.14
N SER A 184 7.74 -9.78 12.28
CA SER A 184 6.55 -10.62 12.31
C SER A 184 5.79 -10.55 10.99
N LEU A 185 5.20 -11.66 10.57
CA LEU A 185 4.22 -11.71 9.48
C LEU A 185 2.80 -11.44 9.97
N THR A 186 2.58 -11.42 11.28
CA THR A 186 1.30 -11.07 11.89
C THR A 186 1.40 -9.67 12.48
N VAL A 187 0.75 -8.73 11.82
CA VAL A 187 0.78 -7.31 12.17
C VAL A 187 -0.53 -6.87 12.80
N GLY A 188 -0.50 -6.54 14.08
CA GLY A 188 -1.67 -6.05 14.81
C GLY A 188 -2.09 -4.67 14.30
N CYS A 189 -3.41 -4.44 14.18
CA CYS A 189 -3.99 -3.21 13.67
C CYS A 189 -4.68 -2.34 14.74
N GLY A 190 -4.61 -2.76 15.98
CA GLY A 190 -5.10 -2.02 17.14
C GLY A 190 -6.62 -1.86 17.21
N SER A 191 -7.07 -1.02 18.13
CA SER A 191 -8.49 -0.77 18.38
C SER A 191 -9.23 -0.14 17.17
N TRP A 192 -8.52 0.52 16.26
CA TRP A 192 -9.11 1.03 15.02
C TRP A 192 -9.69 -0.07 14.12
N SER A 193 -9.16 -1.29 14.21
CA SER A 193 -9.60 -2.47 13.45
C SER A 193 -10.17 -3.56 14.38
N GLU A 194 -10.69 -3.16 15.54
CA GLU A 194 -11.26 -4.09 16.52
C GLU A 194 -10.29 -5.20 16.95
N ASN A 195 -8.99 -4.92 16.93
CA ASN A 195 -7.93 -5.85 17.23
C ASN A 195 -7.27 -5.51 18.57
N PRO A 196 -7.02 -6.47 19.46
CA PRO A 196 -6.44 -6.20 20.78
C PRO A 196 -4.94 -5.82 20.72
N VAL A 197 -4.26 -6.06 19.60
CA VAL A 197 -2.82 -5.83 19.45
C VAL A 197 -2.56 -4.74 18.41
N SER A 198 -1.79 -3.71 18.78
CA SER A 198 -1.40 -2.61 17.91
C SER A 198 0.05 -2.68 17.41
N GLU A 199 0.74 -3.78 17.66
CA GLU A 199 2.14 -3.99 17.30
C GLU A 199 2.33 -5.29 16.51
N ASN A 200 3.55 -5.53 16.03
CA ASN A 200 3.91 -6.79 15.38
C ASN A 200 3.85 -7.93 16.39
N VAL A 201 3.06 -8.95 16.09
CA VAL A 201 2.77 -10.03 17.02
C VAL A 201 3.98 -10.96 17.18
N GLY A 202 4.39 -11.19 18.42
CA GLY A 202 5.49 -12.09 18.77
C GLY A 202 5.12 -13.01 19.93
N VAL A 203 6.08 -13.79 20.38
CA VAL A 203 5.89 -14.80 21.45
C VAL A 203 5.26 -14.21 22.73
N LYS A 204 5.59 -12.98 23.08
CA LYS A 204 5.04 -12.31 24.28
C LYS A 204 3.50 -12.23 24.28
N HIS A 205 2.86 -12.21 23.13
CA HIS A 205 1.40 -12.15 22.99
C HIS A 205 0.72 -13.51 23.22
N LEU A 206 1.48 -14.58 23.29
CA LEU A 206 1.01 -15.92 23.60
C LEU A 206 1.17 -16.27 25.09
N LEU A 207 1.77 -15.38 25.88
CA LEU A 207 2.00 -15.59 27.30
C LEU A 207 0.85 -15.05 28.13
N ASN A 208 0.36 -15.88 29.06
CA ASN A 208 -0.57 -15.44 30.09
C ASN A 208 0.20 -14.90 31.28
N ILE A 209 0.16 -13.59 31.47
CA ILE A 209 0.82 -12.92 32.59
C ILE A 209 -0.15 -12.91 33.78
N LYS A 210 0.34 -13.33 34.94
CA LYS A 210 -0.40 -13.24 36.21
C LYS A 210 0.28 -12.22 37.09
N THR A 211 -0.49 -11.31 37.66
CA THR A 211 -0.03 -10.37 38.68
C THR A 211 -0.39 -10.86 40.04
N VAL A 212 0.58 -10.93 40.96
CA VAL A 212 0.36 -11.15 42.37
C VAL A 212 0.48 -9.79 43.05
N ALA A 213 -0.58 -9.35 43.71
CA ALA A 213 -0.61 -8.11 44.49
C ALA A 213 -0.80 -8.44 45.95
N GLU A 214 -0.07 -7.74 46.84
CA GLU A 214 -0.23 -7.77 48.28
C GLU A 214 -1.15 -6.64 48.74
#